data_4ad5450b75e9fe8a974a57c580872790
#
_entry.id   4ad5450b75e9fe8a974a57c580872790
#
_cell.length_a   1.000
_cell.length_b   1.000
_cell.length_c   1.000
_cell.angle_alpha   90.00
_cell.angle_beta   90.00
_cell.angle_gamma   90.00
#
_symmetry.space_group_name_H-M   'P 1'
#
loop_
_entity.id
_entity.type
_entity.pdbx_description
1 polymer ?
#
loop_
_entity_poly.entity_id
_entity_poly.type
_entity_poly.pdbx_seq_one_letter_code
_entity_poly.pdbx_strand_id
1 'polypeptide(L)'
;IRRPPRSTHCISSAASDVYKRQLLIHCRRLSLKISTAESCTGGLIASCITACTGSSSVFERGYITYSNEAKEELLNVSHKTLQSFGAVSAEVAIEMAEGALTNAKTNLALAVTGVAGPGGGTSLKPVGLVFIACAVKDKSDTICQKFNFNGDREEVRLAAVEKAILLGLKVLKQNT
;
A
#
# COMPACT_ATOMS: atom_id res chain seq x y z
N ILE A 1 -2.70 -18.63 37.12
CA ILE A 1 -3.45 -17.89 36.10
C ILE A 1 -2.64 -18.03 34.81
N ARG A 2 -3.05 -18.90 33.90
CA ARG A 2 -2.42 -19.02 32.56
C ARG A 2 -2.80 -17.76 31.79
N ARG A 3 -1.79 -17.00 31.36
CA ARG A 3 -2.01 -15.91 30.38
C ARG A 3 -2.62 -16.54 29.13
N PRO A 4 -3.70 -15.97 28.57
CA PRO A 4 -4.20 -16.43 27.28
C PRO A 4 -3.06 -16.32 26.25
N PRO A 5 -3.00 -17.23 25.27
CA PRO A 5 -2.00 -17.11 24.22
C PRO A 5 -2.13 -15.72 23.60
N ARG A 6 -1.01 -15.00 23.47
CA ARG A 6 -0.98 -13.75 22.74
C ARG A 6 -1.53 -14.06 21.35
N SER A 7 -2.68 -13.48 21.04
CA SER A 7 -3.20 -13.47 19.68
C SER A 7 -2.11 -12.83 18.81
N THR A 8 -1.28 -13.66 18.22
CA THR A 8 -0.40 -13.28 17.12
C THR A 8 -1.26 -13.18 15.87
N HIS A 9 -2.23 -12.26 15.87
CA HIS A 9 -2.79 -11.73 14.62
C HIS A 9 -1.72 -10.83 13.99
N CYS A 10 -0.57 -11.40 13.76
CA CYS A 10 0.37 -10.84 12.82
C CYS A 10 -0.20 -11.14 11.44
N ILE A 11 -0.49 -10.10 10.70
CA ILE A 11 -0.94 -9.92 9.34
C ILE A 11 -0.10 -10.78 8.38
N SER A 12 -0.18 -12.11 8.46
CA SER A 12 0.71 -12.90 7.65
C SER A 12 0.21 -14.32 7.51
N SER A 13 -0.32 -14.60 6.32
CA SER A 13 -0.19 -15.94 5.79
C SER A 13 1.31 -16.26 5.62
N ALA A 14 1.73 -17.51 5.72
CA ALA A 14 3.13 -17.92 5.48
C ALA A 14 3.65 -17.39 4.12
N ALA A 15 2.78 -17.28 3.12
CA ALA A 15 3.09 -16.71 1.81
C ALA A 15 3.43 -15.22 1.88
N SER A 16 2.66 -14.43 2.62
CA SER A 16 2.90 -12.99 2.83
C SER A 16 4.25 -12.75 3.53
N ASP A 17 4.64 -13.62 4.46
CA ASP A 17 5.94 -13.55 5.13
C ASP A 17 7.12 -13.76 4.18
N VAL A 18 6.97 -14.64 3.22
CA VAL A 18 7.98 -14.88 2.18
C VAL A 18 8.13 -13.65 1.29
N TYR A 19 7.02 -13.09 0.80
CA TYR A 19 7.04 -11.96 -0.14
C TYR A 19 7.62 -10.68 0.47
N LYS A 20 7.23 -10.33 1.71
CA LYS A 20 7.79 -9.15 2.37
C LYS A 20 9.30 -9.27 2.62
N ARG A 21 9.78 -10.47 3.00
CA ARG A 21 11.22 -10.72 3.15
C ARG A 21 11.95 -10.60 1.82
N GLN A 22 11.40 -11.15 0.74
CA GLN A 22 11.98 -11.01 -0.61
C GLN A 22 12.04 -9.55 -1.04
N LEU A 23 10.98 -8.76 -0.82
CA LEU A 23 10.95 -7.33 -1.12
C LEU A 23 12.11 -6.60 -0.40
N LEU A 24 12.26 -6.84 0.91
CA LEU A 24 13.32 -6.23 1.71
C LEU A 24 14.72 -6.66 1.26
N ILE A 25 14.93 -7.92 0.93
CA ILE A 25 16.22 -8.44 0.44
C ILE A 25 16.58 -7.75 -0.89
N HIS A 26 15.64 -7.65 -1.84
CA HIS A 26 15.87 -6.97 -3.11
C HIS A 26 16.19 -5.48 -2.91
N CYS A 27 15.43 -4.79 -2.08
CA CYS A 27 15.67 -3.38 -1.80
C CYS A 27 17.05 -3.15 -1.16
N ARG A 28 17.45 -4.01 -0.19
CA ARG A 28 18.80 -3.91 0.41
C ARG A 28 19.91 -4.11 -0.61
N ARG A 29 19.78 -5.17 -1.43
CA ARG A 29 20.79 -5.48 -2.46
C ARG A 29 20.99 -4.33 -3.42
N LEU A 30 19.94 -3.57 -3.72
CA LEU A 30 19.94 -2.46 -4.66
C LEU A 30 20.07 -1.09 -3.96
N SER A 31 20.23 -1.06 -2.63
CA SER A 31 20.27 0.17 -1.82
C SER A 31 19.05 1.07 -2.00
N LEU A 32 17.86 0.46 -2.18
CA LEU A 32 16.61 1.16 -2.42
C LEU A 32 15.85 1.42 -1.11
N LYS A 33 15.18 2.58 -1.05
CA LYS A 33 14.26 2.97 0.02
C LYS A 33 12.82 2.85 -0.44
N ILE A 34 11.94 2.44 0.48
CA ILE A 34 10.50 2.30 0.27
C ILE A 34 9.73 3.30 1.13
N SER A 35 8.67 3.87 0.55
CA SER A 35 7.59 4.57 1.27
C SER A 35 6.24 3.93 0.98
N THR A 36 5.25 4.20 1.84
CA THR A 36 3.86 3.76 1.66
C THR A 36 2.88 4.93 1.74
N ALA A 37 1.79 4.85 0.98
CA ALA A 37 0.65 5.77 1.04
C ALA A 37 -0.63 4.95 1.22
N GLU A 38 -1.21 5.02 2.40
CA GLU A 38 -2.27 4.10 2.82
C GLU A 38 -3.56 4.84 3.16
N SER A 39 -4.65 4.42 2.53
CA SER A 39 -6.00 4.85 2.88
C SER A 39 -6.73 3.71 3.62
N CYS A 40 -7.42 2.81 2.94
CA CYS A 40 -8.22 1.77 3.59
C CYS A 40 -7.39 0.75 4.41
N THR A 41 -6.12 0.57 4.14
CA THR A 41 -5.22 -0.29 4.91
C THR A 41 -4.76 0.33 6.23
N GLY A 42 -4.76 1.67 6.35
CA GLY A 42 -4.56 2.39 7.60
C GLY A 42 -3.23 2.10 8.31
N GLY A 43 -2.13 1.94 7.57
CA GLY A 43 -0.80 1.67 8.12
C GLY A 43 -0.41 0.19 8.15
N LEU A 44 -1.26 -0.72 7.67
CA LEU A 44 -0.97 -2.16 7.70
C LEU A 44 0.18 -2.56 6.78
N ILE A 45 0.39 -1.87 5.64
CA ILE A 45 1.53 -2.15 4.75
C ILE A 45 2.82 -1.76 5.46
N ALA A 46 2.88 -0.56 6.01
CA ALA A 46 4.01 -0.08 6.80
C ALA A 46 4.30 -1.02 7.99
N SER A 47 3.26 -1.42 8.73
CA SER A 47 3.37 -2.38 9.84
C SER A 47 3.91 -3.74 9.36
N CYS A 48 3.41 -4.26 8.25
CA CYS A 48 3.86 -5.53 7.67
C CYS A 48 5.34 -5.49 7.28
N ILE A 49 5.80 -4.41 6.63
CA ILE A 49 7.21 -4.21 6.24
C ILE A 49 8.10 -4.08 7.49
N THR A 50 7.68 -3.26 8.45
CA THR A 50 8.48 -2.97 9.66
C THR A 50 8.52 -4.12 10.65
N ALA A 51 7.62 -5.09 10.56
CA ALA A 51 7.68 -6.34 11.31
C ALA A 51 8.91 -7.22 10.95
N CYS A 52 9.56 -6.95 9.82
CA CYS A 52 10.77 -7.68 9.43
C CYS A 52 12.02 -7.08 10.05
N THR A 53 12.88 -7.93 10.61
CA THR A 53 14.20 -7.51 11.14
C THR A 53 15.02 -6.80 10.05
N GLY A 54 15.57 -5.64 10.39
CA GLY A 54 16.39 -4.82 9.52
C GLY A 54 15.60 -4.02 8.48
N SER A 55 14.29 -3.89 8.63
CA SER A 55 13.45 -3.02 7.78
C SER A 55 13.88 -1.55 7.80
N SER A 56 14.50 -1.07 8.89
CA SER A 56 15.00 0.31 9.02
C SER A 56 16.01 0.72 7.94
N SER A 57 16.73 -0.24 7.36
CA SER A 57 17.63 0.05 6.23
C SER A 57 16.89 0.28 4.90
N VAL A 58 15.61 -0.09 4.81
CA VAL A 58 14.80 -0.06 3.58
C VAL A 58 13.60 0.85 3.69
N PHE A 59 12.84 0.74 4.78
CA PHE A 59 11.61 1.51 4.97
C PHE A 59 11.95 2.92 5.46
N GLU A 60 11.50 3.94 4.72
CA GLU A 60 11.74 5.35 5.07
C GLU A 60 10.60 5.91 5.89
N ARG A 61 9.37 5.91 5.34
CA ARG A 61 8.17 6.39 6.01
C ARG A 61 6.88 5.89 5.37
N GLY A 62 5.78 5.98 6.12
CA GLY A 62 4.43 5.73 5.63
C GLY A 62 3.55 6.95 5.84
N TYR A 63 2.70 7.22 4.87
CA TYR A 63 1.65 8.22 4.92
C TYR A 63 0.31 7.52 5.10
N ILE A 64 -0.41 7.82 6.18
CA ILE A 64 -1.78 7.36 6.39
C ILE A 64 -2.69 8.51 6.01
N THR A 65 -3.17 8.50 4.77
CA THR A 65 -3.99 9.57 4.18
C THR A 65 -5.43 9.08 4.05
N TYR A 66 -6.13 9.05 5.19
CA TYR A 66 -7.47 8.45 5.25
C TYR A 66 -8.54 9.36 4.66
N SER A 67 -8.48 10.66 4.91
CA SER A 67 -9.38 11.67 4.33
C SER A 67 -8.88 12.14 2.95
N ASN A 68 -9.73 12.88 2.23
CA ASN A 68 -9.34 13.53 0.98
C ASN A 68 -8.35 14.66 1.23
N GLU A 69 -8.59 15.45 2.27
CA GLU A 69 -7.73 16.56 2.70
C GLU A 69 -6.32 16.04 2.99
N ALA A 70 -6.18 14.92 3.70
CA ALA A 70 -4.88 14.33 3.98
C ALA A 70 -4.16 13.85 2.69
N LYS A 71 -4.89 13.38 1.67
CA LYS A 71 -4.32 13.03 0.36
C LYS A 71 -3.79 14.27 -0.36
N GLU A 72 -4.54 15.36 -0.32
CA GLU A 72 -4.11 16.64 -0.92
C GLU A 72 -2.90 17.22 -0.18
N GLU A 73 -2.97 17.35 1.13
CA GLU A 73 -1.94 17.98 1.96
C GLU A 73 -0.61 17.20 2.00
N LEU A 74 -0.68 15.88 2.18
CA LEU A 74 0.51 15.07 2.43
C LEU A 74 1.10 14.42 1.17
N LEU A 75 0.29 14.24 0.13
CA LEU A 75 0.69 13.53 -1.08
C LEU A 75 0.51 14.36 -2.36
N ASN A 76 0.02 15.60 -2.25
CA ASN A 76 -0.26 16.47 -3.38
C ASN A 76 -1.24 15.86 -4.41
N VAL A 77 -2.15 14.98 -3.94
CA VAL A 77 -3.23 14.47 -4.79
C VAL A 77 -4.08 15.64 -5.25
N SER A 78 -4.33 15.73 -6.55
CA SER A 78 -5.06 16.86 -7.12
C SER A 78 -6.52 16.89 -6.66
N HIS A 79 -6.97 18.05 -6.19
CA HIS A 79 -8.39 18.26 -5.87
C HIS A 79 -9.30 17.92 -7.06
N LYS A 80 -8.87 18.28 -8.28
CA LYS A 80 -9.60 17.96 -9.51
C LYS A 80 -9.71 16.45 -9.73
N THR A 81 -8.65 15.71 -9.48
CA THR A 81 -8.65 14.24 -9.60
C THR A 81 -9.61 13.61 -8.59
N LEU A 82 -9.58 14.07 -7.33
CA LEU A 82 -10.52 13.65 -6.31
C LEU A 82 -11.98 13.95 -6.65
N GLN A 83 -12.27 15.12 -7.20
CA GLN A 83 -13.62 15.48 -7.63
C GLN A 83 -14.10 14.67 -8.82
N SER A 84 -13.23 14.44 -9.82
CA SER A 84 -13.62 13.78 -11.07
C SER A 84 -13.75 12.26 -10.92
N PHE A 85 -12.87 11.62 -10.16
CA PHE A 85 -12.77 10.15 -10.06
C PHE A 85 -13.13 9.62 -8.67
N GLY A 86 -13.14 10.48 -7.66
CA GLY A 86 -13.33 10.12 -6.25
C GLY A 86 -12.11 9.38 -5.67
N ALA A 87 -12.02 9.34 -4.35
CA ALA A 87 -10.87 8.80 -3.62
C ALA A 87 -10.53 7.33 -3.98
N VAL A 88 -11.52 6.53 -4.36
CA VAL A 88 -11.34 5.13 -4.75
C VAL A 88 -11.30 5.06 -6.28
N SER A 89 -10.12 5.25 -6.86
CA SER A 89 -9.87 5.24 -8.30
C SER A 89 -8.41 4.94 -8.61
N ALA A 90 -8.13 4.56 -9.85
CA ALA A 90 -6.77 4.32 -10.31
C ALA A 90 -5.95 5.60 -10.31
N GLU A 91 -6.57 6.72 -10.74
CA GLU A 91 -5.96 8.03 -10.84
C GLU A 91 -5.48 8.50 -9.47
N VAL A 92 -6.33 8.40 -8.44
CA VAL A 92 -5.96 8.77 -7.07
C VAL A 92 -4.89 7.83 -6.51
N ALA A 93 -4.95 6.53 -6.76
CA ALA A 93 -3.91 5.58 -6.32
C ALA A 93 -2.55 5.91 -6.93
N ILE A 94 -2.51 6.28 -8.21
CA ILE A 94 -1.30 6.70 -8.93
C ILE A 94 -0.72 7.96 -8.30
N GLU A 95 -1.53 9.02 -8.17
CA GLU A 95 -1.09 10.28 -7.56
C GLU A 95 -0.62 10.09 -6.10
N MET A 96 -1.28 9.21 -5.33
CA MET A 96 -0.83 8.85 -3.98
C MET A 96 0.57 8.22 -3.99
N ALA A 97 0.84 7.29 -4.92
CA ALA A 97 2.13 6.63 -5.03
C ALA A 97 3.23 7.61 -5.44
N GLU A 98 2.96 8.45 -6.43
CA GLU A 98 3.90 9.46 -6.94
C GLU A 98 4.19 10.53 -5.88
N GLY A 99 3.16 11.00 -5.17
CA GLY A 99 3.32 11.92 -4.05
C GLY A 99 4.15 11.34 -2.92
N ALA A 100 3.92 10.08 -2.54
CA ALA A 100 4.71 9.40 -1.52
C ALA A 100 6.17 9.21 -1.95
N LEU A 101 6.40 8.86 -3.22
CA LEU A 101 7.73 8.71 -3.79
C LEU A 101 8.53 10.02 -3.69
N THR A 102 7.89 11.11 -4.11
CA THR A 102 8.50 12.45 -4.18
C THR A 102 8.75 13.03 -2.79
N ASN A 103 7.74 13.02 -1.93
CA ASN A 103 7.80 13.66 -0.62
C ASN A 103 8.68 12.89 0.37
N ALA A 104 8.77 11.57 0.24
CA ALA A 104 9.68 10.74 1.03
C ALA A 104 11.09 10.67 0.44
N LYS A 105 11.31 11.12 -0.80
CA LYS A 105 12.57 10.98 -1.55
C LYS A 105 13.04 9.53 -1.61
N THR A 106 12.11 8.60 -1.83
CA THR A 106 12.37 7.17 -1.89
C THR A 106 12.56 6.69 -3.33
N ASN A 107 12.88 5.41 -3.49
CA ASN A 107 13.09 4.80 -4.80
C ASN A 107 11.86 4.01 -5.26
N LEU A 108 11.03 3.56 -4.30
CA LEU A 108 9.81 2.82 -4.51
C LEU A 108 8.73 3.34 -3.57
N ALA A 109 7.53 3.55 -4.06
CA ALA A 109 6.37 3.88 -3.25
C ALA A 109 5.20 2.94 -3.56
N LEU A 110 4.56 2.43 -2.53
CA LEU A 110 3.35 1.61 -2.62
C LEU A 110 2.16 2.40 -2.12
N ALA A 111 1.10 2.49 -2.92
CA ALA A 111 -0.12 3.19 -2.53
C ALA A 111 -1.35 2.29 -2.61
N VAL A 112 -2.29 2.47 -1.66
CA VAL A 112 -3.55 1.73 -1.62
C VAL A 112 -4.70 2.65 -1.27
N THR A 113 -5.75 2.61 -2.10
CA THR A 113 -7.05 3.22 -1.81
C THR A 113 -8.18 2.25 -2.17
N GLY A 114 -9.26 2.24 -1.40
CA GLY A 114 -10.34 1.27 -1.65
C GLY A 114 -11.47 1.33 -0.63
N VAL A 115 -12.47 0.49 -0.84
CA VAL A 115 -13.63 0.29 0.03
C VAL A 115 -13.48 -1.03 0.77
N ALA A 116 -13.01 -0.98 2.01
CA ALA A 116 -12.80 -2.18 2.81
C ALA A 116 -14.10 -2.74 3.43
N GLY A 117 -15.17 -1.94 3.51
CA GLY A 117 -16.43 -2.35 4.11
C GLY A 117 -16.50 -2.18 5.65
N PRO A 118 -17.60 -2.62 6.30
CA PRO A 118 -18.80 -3.18 5.66
C PRO A 118 -19.65 -2.13 4.93
N GLY A 119 -19.52 -0.86 5.29
CA GLY A 119 -20.20 0.28 4.65
C GLY A 119 -19.33 0.98 3.59
N GLY A 120 -19.86 2.05 3.00
CA GLY A 120 -19.14 2.92 2.06
C GLY A 120 -19.12 2.41 0.61
N GLY A 121 -19.68 1.23 0.35
CA GLY A 121 -19.81 0.72 -1.01
C GLY A 121 -21.00 1.33 -1.76
N THR A 122 -20.85 1.43 -3.08
CA THR A 122 -21.91 1.81 -4.03
C THR A 122 -21.95 0.77 -5.15
N SER A 123 -22.96 0.85 -6.03
CA SER A 123 -23.03 -0.02 -7.22
C SER A 123 -21.82 0.11 -8.14
N LEU A 124 -21.26 1.31 -8.25
CA LEU A 124 -20.08 1.58 -9.06
C LEU A 124 -18.76 1.29 -8.32
N LYS A 125 -18.74 1.42 -7.01
CA LYS A 125 -17.58 1.19 -6.14
C LYS A 125 -17.99 0.27 -4.98
N PRO A 126 -18.13 -1.03 -5.24
CA PRO A 126 -18.60 -1.99 -4.22
C PRO A 126 -17.57 -2.17 -3.11
N VAL A 127 -18.01 -2.71 -1.97
CA VAL A 127 -17.13 -3.22 -0.92
C VAL A 127 -16.18 -4.26 -1.53
N GLY A 128 -14.92 -4.20 -1.17
CA GLY A 128 -13.86 -5.04 -1.73
C GLY A 128 -13.12 -4.43 -2.91
N LEU A 129 -13.64 -3.34 -3.52
CA LEU A 129 -12.92 -2.63 -4.57
C LEU A 129 -11.71 -1.90 -3.99
N VAL A 130 -10.52 -2.26 -4.48
CA VAL A 130 -9.26 -1.67 -4.07
C VAL A 130 -8.37 -1.41 -5.29
N PHE A 131 -7.75 -0.23 -5.32
CA PHE A 131 -6.70 0.13 -6.26
C PHE A 131 -5.35 0.15 -5.54
N ILE A 132 -4.36 -0.47 -6.14
CA ILE A 132 -3.01 -0.58 -5.61
C ILE A 132 -2.05 -0.07 -6.67
N ALA A 133 -1.24 0.92 -6.32
CA ALA A 133 -0.26 1.52 -7.22
C ALA A 133 1.16 1.36 -6.69
N CYS A 134 2.10 1.28 -7.61
CA CYS A 134 3.54 1.23 -7.34
C CYS A 134 4.26 2.22 -8.26
N ALA A 135 4.87 3.24 -7.67
CA ALA A 135 5.72 4.20 -8.34
C ALA A 135 7.19 3.88 -8.09
N VAL A 136 8.02 4.03 -9.11
CA VAL A 136 9.48 3.82 -9.05
C VAL A 136 10.19 5.07 -9.51
N LYS A 137 11.22 5.46 -8.79
CA LYS A 137 12.06 6.61 -9.12
C LYS A 137 12.65 6.47 -10.53
N ASP A 138 12.68 7.57 -11.25
CA ASP A 138 13.22 7.67 -12.62
C ASP A 138 12.47 6.80 -13.67
N LYS A 139 11.24 6.37 -13.35
CA LYS A 139 10.31 5.75 -14.28
C LYS A 139 9.11 6.66 -14.53
N SER A 140 8.69 6.76 -15.80
CA SER A 140 7.54 7.58 -16.20
C SER A 140 6.21 6.94 -15.83
N ASP A 141 6.16 5.61 -15.76
CA ASP A 141 4.89 4.88 -15.65
C ASP A 141 4.73 4.30 -14.24
N THR A 142 3.78 4.84 -13.50
CA THR A 142 3.30 4.26 -12.26
C THR A 142 2.34 3.12 -12.55
N ILE A 143 2.65 1.92 -12.08
CA ILE A 143 1.83 0.75 -12.29
C ILE A 143 0.68 0.75 -11.29
N CYS A 144 -0.56 0.67 -11.78
CA CYS A 144 -1.75 0.54 -10.95
C CYS A 144 -2.55 -0.72 -11.31
N GLN A 145 -3.02 -1.43 -10.28
CA GLN A 145 -3.85 -2.62 -10.42
C GLN A 145 -5.15 -2.45 -9.64
N LYS A 146 -6.25 -2.91 -10.25
CA LYS A 146 -7.59 -2.94 -9.67
C LYS A 146 -7.90 -4.33 -9.16
N PHE A 147 -8.44 -4.42 -7.96
CA PHE A 147 -8.89 -5.67 -7.33
C PHE A 147 -10.32 -5.54 -6.83
N ASN A 148 -11.03 -6.67 -6.82
CA ASN A 148 -12.30 -6.84 -6.13
C ASN A 148 -12.11 -8.02 -5.16
N PHE A 149 -11.86 -7.71 -3.89
CA PHE A 149 -11.68 -8.73 -2.86
C PHE A 149 -13.03 -9.12 -2.27
N ASN A 150 -13.18 -10.41 -1.97
CA ASN A 150 -14.28 -10.93 -1.18
C ASN A 150 -13.88 -10.97 0.29
N GLY A 151 -14.88 -11.01 1.18
CA GLY A 151 -14.67 -11.16 2.60
C GLY A 151 -15.08 -9.94 3.42
N ASP A 152 -14.80 -9.99 4.70
CA ASP A 152 -15.05 -8.90 5.62
C ASP A 152 -13.99 -7.79 5.51
N ARG A 153 -14.14 -6.75 6.33
CA ARG A 153 -13.23 -5.60 6.35
C ARG A 153 -11.78 -5.98 6.63
N GLU A 154 -11.55 -6.93 7.52
CA GLU A 154 -10.21 -7.38 7.87
C GLU A 154 -9.58 -8.16 6.71
N GLU A 155 -10.31 -9.09 6.14
CA GLU A 155 -9.89 -9.90 4.98
C GLU A 155 -9.55 -9.04 3.77
N VAL A 156 -10.39 -8.05 3.44
CA VAL A 156 -10.13 -7.10 2.33
C VAL A 156 -8.83 -6.31 2.57
N ARG A 157 -8.62 -5.81 3.80
CA ARG A 157 -7.42 -5.06 4.15
C ARG A 157 -6.15 -5.93 4.08
N LEU A 158 -6.23 -7.15 4.58
CA LEU A 158 -5.11 -8.10 4.54
C LEU A 158 -4.75 -8.51 3.11
N ALA A 159 -5.76 -8.79 2.29
CA ALA A 159 -5.56 -9.09 0.87
C ALA A 159 -4.93 -7.91 0.13
N ALA A 160 -5.35 -6.68 0.42
CA ALA A 160 -4.75 -5.47 -0.16
C ALA A 160 -3.28 -5.32 0.22
N VAL A 161 -2.90 -5.58 1.48
CA VAL A 161 -1.50 -5.57 1.94
C VAL A 161 -0.66 -6.59 1.16
N GLU A 162 -1.14 -7.83 1.04
CA GLU A 162 -0.43 -8.88 0.31
C GLU A 162 -0.20 -8.49 -1.15
N LYS A 163 -1.24 -8.00 -1.83
CA LYS A 163 -1.14 -7.58 -3.24
C LYS A 163 -0.24 -6.36 -3.43
N ALA A 164 -0.20 -5.43 -2.49
CA ALA A 164 0.71 -4.29 -2.54
C ALA A 164 2.18 -4.73 -2.47
N ILE A 165 2.51 -5.63 -1.56
CA ILE A 165 3.86 -6.17 -1.43
C ILE A 165 4.27 -6.98 -2.67
N LEU A 166 3.37 -7.81 -3.20
CA LEU A 166 3.58 -8.56 -4.43
C LEU A 166 3.79 -7.65 -5.64
N LEU A 167 3.02 -6.58 -5.76
CA LEU A 167 3.20 -5.59 -6.83
C LEU A 167 4.57 -4.94 -6.75
N GLY A 168 4.99 -4.47 -5.57
CA GLY A 168 6.32 -3.89 -5.37
C GLY A 168 7.44 -4.86 -5.74
N LEU A 169 7.33 -6.13 -5.31
CA LEU A 169 8.31 -7.15 -5.64
C LEU A 169 8.37 -7.45 -7.15
N LYS A 170 7.22 -7.53 -7.82
CA LYS A 170 7.13 -7.74 -9.27
C LYS A 170 7.78 -6.58 -10.03
N VAL A 171 7.46 -5.35 -9.65
CA VAL A 171 7.99 -4.15 -10.31
C VAL A 171 9.50 -4.06 -10.14
N LEU A 172 10.05 -4.37 -8.97
CA LEU A 172 11.49 -4.40 -8.75
C LEU A 172 12.18 -5.45 -9.63
N LYS A 173 11.61 -6.67 -9.74
CA LYS A 173 12.18 -7.74 -10.58
C LYS A 173 12.18 -7.43 -12.08
N GLN A 174 11.28 -6.60 -12.53
CA GLN A 174 11.21 -6.17 -13.94
C GLN A 174 12.19 -5.05 -14.26
N ASN A 175 12.70 -4.35 -13.24
CA ASN A 175 13.60 -3.21 -13.40
C ASN A 175 15.05 -3.50 -12.98
N THR A 176 15.35 -4.76 -12.67
CA THR A 176 16.70 -5.28 -12.38
C THR A 176 17.09 -6.34 -13.39
#